data_1f5f78087cfdadb82d437fb162bd4332
#
_entry.id   1f5f78087cfdadb82d437fb162bd4332
#
_cell.length_a   1.000
_cell.length_b   1.000
_cell.length_c   1.000
_cell.angle_alpha   90.00
_cell.angle_beta   90.00
_cell.angle_gamma   90.00
#
_symmetry.space_group_name_H-M   'P 1'
#
loop_
_entity.id
_entity.type
_entity.pdbx_description
1 polymer ?
#
loop_
_entity_poly.entity_id
_entity_poly.type
_entity_poly.pdbx_seq_one_letter_code
_entity_poly.pdbx_strand_id
1 'polypeptide(L)'
;QELTDKMRTSVEYLLLLCMAAVATVSLAKKTFSYTDALSAATAHYNQESVGTNAFKPPKVAPLKGMSMFIPGDGSGTEYTIRFILKETVCPRLVDYGKEECDFKENGSLKKCTGLVTVVRAKPGEASAVVVTCEEVTDPEERKVNPSKK
;
A
#
# COMPACT_ATOMS: atom_id res chain seq x y z
N GLN A 1 57.37 -14.95 15.16
CA GLN A 1 56.53 -15.89 14.39
C GLN A 1 55.26 -16.28 15.16
N GLU A 2 55.32 -16.46 16.42
CA GLU A 2 54.15 -16.83 17.25
C GLU A 2 53.09 -15.71 17.35
N LEU A 3 53.48 -14.43 17.38
CA LEU A 3 52.57 -13.28 17.38
C LEU A 3 51.82 -13.06 16.07
N THR A 4 52.47 -13.37 14.93
CA THR A 4 51.87 -13.25 13.60
C THR A 4 50.84 -14.34 13.36
N ASP A 5 51.06 -15.55 13.85
CA ASP A 5 50.10 -16.65 13.76
C ASP A 5 48.88 -16.41 14.65
N LYS A 6 49.10 -15.85 15.84
CA LYS A 6 47.99 -15.49 16.76
C LYS A 6 47.13 -14.34 16.23
N MET A 7 47.74 -13.37 15.55
CA MET A 7 46.99 -12.29 14.88
C MET A 7 46.23 -12.79 13.66
N ARG A 8 46.81 -13.72 12.90
CA ARG A 8 46.16 -14.28 11.72
C ARG A 8 44.93 -15.11 12.07
N THR A 9 44.99 -15.94 13.11
CA THR A 9 43.82 -16.69 13.61
C THR A 9 42.75 -15.76 14.17
N SER A 10 43.12 -14.64 14.81
CA SER A 10 42.18 -13.67 15.31
C SER A 10 41.42 -12.91 14.19
N VAL A 11 42.12 -12.55 13.12
CA VAL A 11 41.54 -11.92 11.94
C VAL A 11 40.65 -12.89 11.16
N GLU A 12 41.02 -14.14 11.04
CA GLU A 12 40.18 -15.16 10.41
C GLU A 12 38.91 -15.44 11.22
N TYR A 13 38.99 -15.45 12.56
CA TYR A 13 37.82 -15.56 13.43
C TYR A 13 36.89 -14.35 13.31
N LEU A 14 37.45 -13.13 13.24
CA LEU A 14 36.68 -11.92 13.02
C LEU A 14 36.00 -11.91 11.66
N LEU A 15 36.68 -12.36 10.62
CA LEU A 15 36.08 -12.47 9.28
C LEU A 15 34.95 -13.51 9.24
N LEU A 16 35.14 -14.67 9.90
CA LEU A 16 34.13 -15.71 10.00
C LEU A 16 32.89 -15.22 10.82
N LEU A 17 33.10 -14.45 11.89
CA LEU A 17 32.02 -13.82 12.66
C LEU A 17 31.29 -12.76 11.87
N CYS A 18 31.98 -11.96 11.07
CA CYS A 18 31.36 -10.99 10.17
C CYS A 18 30.53 -11.67 9.07
N MET A 19 31.02 -12.77 8.49
CA MET A 19 30.29 -13.55 7.49
C MET A 19 29.05 -14.23 8.07
N ALA A 20 29.12 -14.71 9.32
CA ALA A 20 27.95 -15.25 10.02
C ALA A 20 26.90 -14.18 10.35
N ALA A 21 27.34 -12.95 10.69
CA ALA A 21 26.43 -11.84 10.96
C ALA A 21 25.71 -11.34 9.68
N VAL A 22 26.35 -11.40 8.52
CA VAL A 22 25.72 -11.04 7.24
C VAL A 22 24.70 -12.09 6.79
N ALA A 23 24.87 -13.36 7.15
CA ALA A 23 23.93 -14.43 6.81
C ALA A 23 22.60 -14.36 7.59
N THR A 24 22.52 -13.56 8.65
CA THR A 24 21.29 -13.37 9.45
C THR A 24 20.49 -12.13 9.08
N VAL A 25 20.73 -11.51 7.93
CA VAL A 25 19.74 -10.58 7.37
C VAL A 25 18.53 -11.44 6.97
N SER A 26 17.71 -11.73 7.94
CA SER A 26 16.37 -12.25 7.71
C SER A 26 15.71 -11.28 6.73
N LEU A 27 15.53 -11.72 5.50
CA LEU A 27 14.60 -11.12 4.56
C LEU A 27 13.23 -11.21 5.23
N ALA A 28 12.89 -10.21 6.05
CA ALA A 28 11.57 -10.09 6.63
C ALA A 28 10.60 -10.05 5.44
N LYS A 29 9.89 -11.16 5.22
CA LYS A 29 8.93 -11.30 4.14
C LYS A 29 7.87 -10.23 4.37
N LYS A 30 7.90 -9.17 3.56
CA LYS A 30 6.93 -8.08 3.67
C LYS A 30 5.54 -8.67 3.49
N THR A 31 4.74 -8.62 4.53
CA THR A 31 3.34 -9.03 4.46
C THR A 31 2.55 -7.93 3.77
N PHE A 32 1.76 -8.28 2.76
CA PHE A 32 0.88 -7.34 2.08
C PHE A 32 -0.22 -6.87 3.02
N SER A 33 -0.35 -5.58 3.22
CA SER A 33 -1.25 -4.97 4.19
C SER A 33 -2.44 -4.27 3.53
N TYR A 34 -3.46 -3.93 4.34
CA TYR A 34 -4.57 -3.08 3.89
C TYR A 34 -4.09 -1.75 3.32
N THR A 35 -3.06 -1.15 3.92
CA THR A 35 -2.48 0.12 3.45
C THR A 35 -1.83 -0.03 2.07
N ASP A 36 -1.15 -1.16 1.82
CA ASP A 36 -0.57 -1.46 0.50
C ASP A 36 -1.68 -1.63 -0.54
N ALA A 37 -2.74 -2.36 -0.21
CA ALA A 37 -3.90 -2.55 -1.09
C ALA A 37 -4.62 -1.23 -1.38
N LEU A 38 -4.83 -0.40 -0.36
CA LEU A 38 -5.48 0.91 -0.49
C LEU A 38 -4.66 1.87 -1.35
N SER A 39 -3.34 1.89 -1.17
CA SER A 39 -2.43 2.69 -1.98
C SER A 39 -2.47 2.29 -3.45
N ALA A 40 -2.39 0.97 -3.73
CA ALA A 40 -2.48 0.44 -5.09
C ALA A 40 -3.83 0.74 -5.75
N ALA A 41 -4.93 0.55 -5.03
CA ALA A 41 -6.28 0.83 -5.52
C ALA A 41 -6.51 2.33 -5.78
N THR A 42 -6.02 3.21 -4.91
CA THR A 42 -6.12 4.66 -5.08
C THR A 42 -5.32 5.15 -6.29
N ALA A 43 -4.09 4.66 -6.45
CA ALA A 43 -3.27 4.99 -7.60
C ALA A 43 -3.91 4.53 -8.91
N HIS A 44 -4.44 3.31 -8.95
CA HIS A 44 -5.16 2.77 -10.11
C HIS A 44 -6.39 3.62 -10.45
N TYR A 45 -7.21 3.96 -9.46
CA TYR A 45 -8.37 4.83 -9.68
C TYR A 45 -7.98 6.17 -10.29
N ASN A 46 -6.95 6.83 -9.77
CA ASN A 46 -6.47 8.11 -10.30
C ASN A 46 -5.90 8.00 -11.72
N GLN A 47 -5.31 6.87 -12.09
CA GLN A 47 -4.83 6.63 -13.45
C GLN A 47 -5.98 6.44 -14.44
N GLU A 48 -6.99 5.68 -14.07
CA GLU A 48 -8.11 5.31 -14.96
C GLU A 48 -9.24 6.35 -14.98
N SER A 49 -9.35 7.21 -13.95
CA SER A 49 -10.42 8.18 -13.88
C SER A 49 -10.29 9.26 -14.97
N VAL A 50 -11.43 9.69 -15.51
CA VAL A 50 -11.50 10.76 -16.52
C VAL A 50 -11.52 12.16 -15.93
N GLY A 51 -11.56 12.29 -14.61
CA GLY A 51 -11.57 13.56 -13.90
C GLY A 51 -10.23 14.31 -13.98
N THR A 52 -10.23 15.58 -13.64
CA THR A 52 -9.04 16.44 -13.63
C THR A 52 -8.26 16.36 -12.33
N ASN A 53 -8.95 16.09 -11.22
CA ASN A 53 -8.40 16.10 -9.88
C ASN A 53 -8.07 14.70 -9.36
N ALA A 54 -7.04 14.63 -8.52
CA ALA A 54 -6.71 13.42 -7.78
C ALA A 54 -7.71 13.18 -6.64
N PHE A 55 -7.94 11.91 -6.36
CA PHE A 55 -8.70 11.45 -5.20
C PHE A 55 -7.76 10.80 -4.20
N LYS A 56 -8.04 10.95 -2.93
CA LYS A 56 -7.32 10.23 -1.87
C LYS A 56 -8.28 9.78 -0.76
N PRO A 57 -7.93 8.73 -0.02
CA PRO A 57 -8.72 8.30 1.12
C PRO A 57 -8.64 9.35 2.25
N PRO A 58 -9.74 9.63 2.96
CA PRO A 58 -9.70 10.46 4.16
C PRO A 58 -8.91 9.76 5.27
N LYS A 59 -8.30 10.54 6.17
CA LYS A 59 -7.48 10.01 7.29
C LYS A 59 -8.27 9.08 8.22
N VAL A 60 -9.54 9.36 8.39
CA VAL A 60 -10.49 8.53 9.16
C VAL A 60 -11.48 7.95 8.17
N ALA A 61 -11.28 6.71 7.77
CA ALA A 61 -12.18 6.01 6.87
C ALA A 61 -13.15 5.14 7.68
N PRO A 62 -14.48 5.31 7.53
CA PRO A 62 -15.47 4.49 8.23
C PRO A 62 -15.57 3.07 7.69
N LEU A 63 -15.07 2.81 6.48
CA LEU A 63 -15.09 1.51 5.83
C LEU A 63 -13.68 0.93 5.82
N LYS A 64 -13.30 0.26 6.89
CA LYS A 64 -12.13 -0.61 6.91
C LYS A 64 -12.63 -2.05 6.78
N GLY A 65 -12.53 -2.61 5.60
CA GLY A 65 -12.83 -4.01 5.37
C GLY A 65 -11.83 -4.57 4.36
N MET A 66 -11.08 -5.58 4.74
CA MET A 66 -10.26 -6.38 3.84
C MET A 66 -10.62 -7.83 4.04
N SER A 67 -11.04 -8.48 2.98
CA SER A 67 -11.15 -9.93 2.90
C SER A 67 -10.07 -10.50 1.99
N MET A 68 -9.64 -11.70 2.29
CA MET A 68 -8.57 -12.39 1.59
C MET A 68 -9.10 -13.71 1.04
N PHE A 69 -8.80 -13.98 -0.21
CA PHE A 69 -9.08 -15.24 -0.86
C PHE A 69 -7.78 -15.82 -1.44
N ILE A 70 -7.54 -17.09 -1.19
CA ILE A 70 -6.38 -17.82 -1.72
C ILE A 70 -6.90 -18.84 -2.71
N PRO A 71 -6.68 -18.67 -4.02
CA PRO A 71 -7.04 -19.65 -5.03
C PRO A 71 -6.37 -21.00 -4.78
N GLY A 72 -7.10 -22.08 -5.03
CA GLY A 72 -6.61 -23.43 -4.77
C GLY A 72 -5.43 -23.87 -5.65
N ASP A 73 -5.18 -23.16 -6.75
CA ASP A 73 -4.04 -23.39 -7.64
C ASP A 73 -2.71 -22.81 -7.09
N GLY A 74 -2.76 -22.08 -5.99
CA GLY A 74 -1.60 -21.47 -5.35
C GLY A 74 -0.95 -20.34 -6.14
N SER A 75 -1.65 -19.75 -7.13
CA SER A 75 -1.16 -18.67 -7.99
C SER A 75 -0.84 -17.38 -7.23
N GLY A 76 -1.56 -17.12 -6.13
CA GLY A 76 -1.38 -15.91 -5.34
C GLY A 76 -2.43 -15.74 -4.27
N THR A 77 -2.70 -14.48 -3.95
CA THR A 77 -3.73 -14.08 -2.99
C THR A 77 -4.52 -12.91 -3.56
N GLU A 78 -5.82 -12.98 -3.48
CA GLU A 78 -6.74 -11.90 -3.86
C GLU A 78 -7.24 -11.20 -2.60
N TYR A 79 -7.12 -9.88 -2.58
CA TYR A 79 -7.60 -9.02 -1.50
C TYR A 79 -8.75 -8.17 -2.01
N THR A 80 -9.89 -8.27 -1.37
CA THR A 80 -11.02 -7.36 -1.60
C THR A 80 -11.06 -6.33 -0.49
N ILE A 81 -10.97 -5.05 -0.86
CA ILE A 81 -11.01 -3.93 0.08
C ILE A 81 -12.21 -3.02 -0.21
N ARG A 82 -12.74 -2.43 0.85
CA ARG A 82 -13.76 -1.37 0.77
C ARG A 82 -13.18 -0.09 1.35
N PHE A 83 -13.34 1.00 0.62
CA PHE A 83 -12.76 2.29 1.00
C PHE A 83 -13.55 3.46 0.43
N ILE A 84 -13.27 4.63 0.97
CA ILE A 84 -13.83 5.90 0.49
C ILE A 84 -12.71 6.70 -0.17
N LEU A 85 -13.02 7.34 -1.28
CA LEU A 85 -12.17 8.33 -1.92
C LEU A 85 -12.86 9.69 -1.92
N LYS A 86 -12.10 10.72 -1.63
CA LYS A 86 -12.57 12.11 -1.67
C LYS A 86 -11.72 12.93 -2.63
N GLU A 87 -12.37 13.74 -3.45
CA GLU A 87 -11.72 14.63 -4.41
C GLU A 87 -10.80 15.64 -3.72
N THR A 88 -9.63 15.85 -4.28
CA THR A 88 -8.64 16.84 -3.86
C THR A 88 -8.55 17.99 -4.85
N VAL A 89 -7.86 19.07 -4.45
CA VAL A 89 -7.54 20.20 -5.35
C VAL A 89 -6.33 19.94 -6.25
N CYS A 90 -5.62 18.82 -6.04
CA CYS A 90 -4.43 18.48 -6.81
C CYS A 90 -4.77 17.85 -8.16
N PRO A 91 -3.91 18.04 -9.18
CA PRO A 91 -4.06 17.35 -10.46
C PRO A 91 -4.05 15.83 -10.31
N ARG A 92 -4.79 15.14 -11.17
CA ARG A 92 -5.04 13.69 -11.12
C ARG A 92 -3.79 12.81 -10.98
N LEU A 93 -2.72 13.15 -11.68
CA LEU A 93 -1.49 12.35 -11.71
C LEU A 93 -0.38 12.87 -10.78
N VAL A 94 -0.71 13.76 -9.84
CA VAL A 94 0.23 14.19 -8.81
C VAL A 94 0.47 13.08 -7.79
N ASP A 95 1.67 13.02 -7.24
CA ASP A 95 1.97 12.14 -6.11
C ASP A 95 1.41 12.75 -4.82
N TYR A 96 0.14 12.49 -4.54
CA TYR A 96 -0.56 12.99 -3.36
C TYR A 96 -0.01 12.46 -2.03
N GLY A 97 0.91 11.50 -2.08
CA GLY A 97 1.65 11.03 -0.90
C GLY A 97 2.82 11.94 -0.52
N LYS A 98 3.36 12.68 -1.49
CA LYS A 98 4.47 13.63 -1.31
C LYS A 98 4.03 15.09 -1.35
N GLU A 99 2.94 15.38 -2.05
CA GLU A 99 2.38 16.72 -2.19
C GLU A 99 1.34 16.99 -1.11
N GLU A 100 1.28 18.23 -0.61
CA GLU A 100 0.15 18.69 0.21
C GLU A 100 -1.07 18.85 -0.70
N CYS A 101 -1.94 17.86 -0.68
CA CYS A 101 -3.19 17.85 -1.42
C CYS A 101 -4.37 18.01 -0.47
N ASP A 102 -4.92 19.21 -0.39
CA ASP A 102 -6.13 19.45 0.38
C ASP A 102 -7.36 18.86 -0.30
N PHE A 103 -8.35 18.47 0.49
CA PHE A 103 -9.64 18.07 -0.04
C PHE A 103 -10.34 19.27 -0.65
N LYS A 104 -10.94 19.05 -1.82
CA LYS A 104 -11.73 20.06 -2.51
C LYS A 104 -13.02 20.34 -1.74
N GLU A 105 -13.32 21.59 -1.50
CA GLU A 105 -14.60 22.01 -0.91
C GLU A 105 -15.75 21.58 -1.82
N ASN A 106 -16.77 20.93 -1.26
CA ASN A 106 -17.87 20.32 -2.01
C ASN A 106 -17.44 19.33 -3.13
N GLY A 107 -16.23 18.78 -3.02
CA GLY A 107 -15.72 17.79 -3.96
C GLY A 107 -16.49 16.48 -3.92
N SER A 108 -16.32 15.68 -4.96
CA SER A 108 -16.92 14.34 -5.07
C SER A 108 -16.46 13.42 -3.96
N LEU A 109 -17.39 12.61 -3.48
CA LEU A 109 -17.14 11.51 -2.54
C LEU A 109 -17.50 10.20 -3.22
N LYS A 110 -16.57 9.25 -3.24
CA LYS A 110 -16.74 7.94 -3.88
C LYS A 110 -16.68 6.82 -2.85
N LYS A 111 -17.57 5.88 -2.96
CA LYS A 111 -17.54 4.61 -2.22
C LYS A 111 -17.02 3.53 -3.16
N CYS A 112 -15.90 2.93 -2.81
CA CYS A 112 -15.15 2.07 -3.71
C CYS A 112 -14.98 0.66 -3.15
N THR A 113 -14.94 -0.30 -4.07
CA THR A 113 -14.49 -1.67 -3.83
C THR A 113 -13.30 -1.93 -4.74
N GLY A 114 -12.18 -2.34 -4.16
CA GLY A 114 -10.97 -2.72 -4.88
C GLY A 114 -10.70 -4.21 -4.76
N LEU A 115 -10.36 -4.84 -5.88
CA LEU A 115 -9.81 -6.19 -5.93
C LEU A 115 -8.34 -6.08 -6.29
N VAL A 116 -7.47 -6.54 -5.39
CA VAL A 116 -6.02 -6.47 -5.55
C VAL A 116 -5.44 -7.87 -5.52
N THR A 117 -4.75 -8.27 -6.58
CA THR A 117 -4.11 -9.57 -6.69
C THR A 117 -2.62 -9.44 -6.42
N VAL A 118 -2.11 -10.31 -5.56
CA VAL A 118 -0.68 -10.42 -5.23
C VAL A 118 -0.23 -11.83 -5.61
N VAL A 119 0.65 -11.93 -6.61
CA VAL A 119 1.18 -13.23 -7.02
C VAL A 119 2.25 -13.74 -6.05
N ARG A 120 2.35 -15.07 -5.92
CA ARG A 120 3.31 -15.72 -5.02
C ARG A 120 4.77 -15.34 -5.33
N ALA A 121 5.09 -15.10 -6.61
CA ALA A 121 6.45 -14.76 -7.05
C ALA A 121 6.90 -13.36 -6.56
N LYS A 122 5.96 -12.45 -6.28
CA LYS A 122 6.23 -11.08 -5.81
C LYS A 122 5.35 -10.75 -4.59
N PRO A 123 5.58 -11.38 -3.45
CA PRO A 123 4.82 -11.11 -2.24
C PRO A 123 5.08 -9.66 -1.78
N GLY A 124 4.02 -8.94 -1.45
CA GLY A 124 4.13 -7.54 -1.01
C GLY A 124 4.00 -6.50 -2.14
N GLU A 125 3.78 -6.93 -3.38
CA GLU A 125 3.53 -6.06 -4.53
C GLU A 125 2.23 -6.45 -5.23
N ALA A 126 1.37 -5.45 -5.51
CA ALA A 126 0.15 -5.66 -6.28
C ALA A 126 0.49 -6.00 -7.73
N SER A 127 -0.01 -7.12 -8.24
CA SER A 127 0.21 -7.58 -9.61
C SER A 127 -0.94 -7.19 -10.54
N ALA A 128 -2.15 -7.13 -10.01
CA ALA A 128 -3.34 -6.66 -10.72
C ALA A 128 -4.26 -5.91 -9.75
N VAL A 129 -4.91 -4.88 -10.24
CA VAL A 129 -5.83 -4.04 -9.47
C VAL A 129 -7.06 -3.75 -10.32
N VAL A 130 -8.23 -3.96 -9.73
CA VAL A 130 -9.52 -3.56 -10.30
C VAL A 130 -10.25 -2.74 -9.25
N VAL A 131 -10.73 -1.56 -9.62
CA VAL A 131 -11.47 -0.67 -8.71
C VAL A 131 -12.81 -0.29 -9.32
N THR A 132 -13.86 -0.45 -8.54
CA THR A 132 -15.21 -0.01 -8.88
C THR A 132 -15.67 0.99 -7.84
N CYS A 133 -16.09 2.17 -8.28
CA CYS A 133 -16.55 3.25 -7.40
C CYS A 133 -17.93 3.74 -7.78
N GLU A 134 -18.70 4.12 -6.76
CA GLU A 134 -20.00 4.76 -6.88
C GLU A 134 -19.94 6.15 -6.26
N GLU A 135 -20.64 7.11 -6.87
CA GLU A 135 -20.80 8.46 -6.31
C GLU A 135 -21.70 8.39 -5.07
N VAL A 136 -21.26 8.98 -3.97
CA VAL A 136 -22.10 9.14 -2.77
C VAL A 136 -22.96 10.37 -2.95
N THR A 137 -24.23 10.16 -3.26
CA THR A 137 -25.23 11.23 -3.47
C THR A 137 -26.07 11.52 -2.24
N ASP A 138 -26.16 10.57 -1.30
CA ASP A 138 -26.95 10.70 -0.10
C ASP A 138 -26.33 11.74 0.87
N PRO A 139 -27.08 12.80 1.26
CA PRO A 139 -26.63 13.80 2.21
C PRO A 139 -26.27 13.24 3.59
N GLU A 140 -26.93 12.16 4.02
CA GLU A 140 -26.68 11.51 5.31
C GLU A 140 -25.35 10.73 5.29
N GLU A 141 -25.05 9.99 4.22
CA GLU A 141 -23.76 9.30 4.05
C GLU A 141 -22.60 10.30 3.96
N ARG A 142 -22.82 11.49 3.40
CA ARG A 142 -21.81 12.56 3.35
C ARG A 142 -21.48 13.13 4.72
N LYS A 143 -22.45 13.21 5.64
CA LYS A 143 -22.25 13.73 7.01
C LYS A 143 -21.46 12.81 7.91
N VAL A 144 -21.51 11.50 7.67
CA VAL A 144 -20.73 10.49 8.43
C VAL A 144 -19.23 10.62 8.17
N ASN A 145 -18.83 11.35 7.12
CA ASN A 145 -17.44 11.61 6.76
C ASN A 145 -17.10 13.11 6.81
N PRO A 146 -17.19 13.79 7.97
CA PRO A 146 -16.74 15.17 8.06
C PRO A 146 -15.24 15.21 7.81
N SER A 147 -14.83 15.98 6.81
CA SER A 147 -13.44 16.34 6.64
C SER A 147 -13.01 17.17 7.84
N LYS A 148 -12.41 16.54 8.85
CA LYS A 148 -11.63 17.31 9.80
C LYS A 148 -10.38 17.81 9.07
N LYS A 149 -10.26 19.13 9.04
CA LYS A 149 -9.07 19.87 8.61
C LYS A 149 -7.79 19.34 9.26
#